data_2cf3f8b2e1c18c9d7800c38cfce93b4f
#
_entry.id   2cf3f8b2e1c18c9d7800c38cfce93b4f
#
_cell.length_a   1.000
_cell.length_b   1.000
_cell.length_c   1.000
_cell.angle_alpha   90.00
_cell.angle_beta   90.00
_cell.angle_gamma   90.00
#
_symmetry.space_group_name_H-M   'P 1'
#
loop_
_entity.id
_entity.type
_entity.pdbx_description
1 polymer ?
#
loop_
_entity_poly.entity_id
_entity_poly.type
_entity_poly.pdbx_seq_one_letter_code
_entity_poly.pdbx_strand_id
1 'polypeptide(L)'
;SAVRKAGSVMRRQAEGKASQEEVERALAIVSAFRASFAGPLEAVSGELATLLEVHQVQGEVSQRLKRMPTILEKITSRESKLDLSRMQDIGGCRVVLSSNEISELRRLEACVRERWAEAVRRTSDYVGRPRASGYRAVHVVVEQDQRLIEIQLRTQRMHQWAQRVEGLSAAFGTNYKQD
;
A
#
# COMPACT_ATOMS: atom_id res chain seq x y z
N SER A 1 -20.92 -1.87 6.46
CA SER A 1 -20.79 -2.14 5.01
C SER A 1 -20.65 -3.65 4.77
N ALA A 2 -21.00 -4.12 3.57
CA ALA A 2 -20.84 -5.52 3.16
C ALA A 2 -19.37 -5.98 3.27
N VAL A 3 -18.44 -5.12 2.90
CA VAL A 3 -16.98 -5.37 2.99
C VAL A 3 -16.52 -5.66 4.42
N ARG A 4 -17.02 -4.89 5.40
CA ARG A 4 -16.70 -5.13 6.81
C ARG A 4 -17.25 -6.48 7.30
N LYS A 5 -18.48 -6.82 6.91
CA LYS A 5 -19.10 -8.11 7.24
C LYS A 5 -18.33 -9.27 6.61
N ALA A 6 -17.90 -9.15 5.34
CA ALA A 6 -17.07 -10.15 4.67
C ALA A 6 -15.75 -10.39 5.40
N GLY A 7 -15.05 -9.33 5.82
CA GLY A 7 -13.85 -9.46 6.65
C GLY A 7 -14.09 -10.20 7.98
N SER A 8 -15.25 -9.99 8.60
CA SER A 8 -15.63 -10.73 9.82
C SER A 8 -15.91 -12.20 9.56
N VAL A 9 -16.53 -12.54 8.43
CA VAL A 9 -16.74 -13.94 8.01
C VAL A 9 -15.39 -14.63 7.80
N MET A 10 -14.43 -13.99 7.13
CA MET A 10 -13.10 -14.57 6.90
C MET A 10 -12.36 -14.83 8.21
N ARG A 11 -12.49 -13.98 9.23
CA ARG A 11 -11.95 -14.25 10.57
C ARG A 11 -12.60 -15.46 11.23
N ARG A 12 -13.94 -15.58 11.17
CA ARG A 12 -14.67 -16.74 11.71
C ARG A 12 -14.28 -18.04 10.98
N GLN A 13 -14.00 -17.96 9.67
CA GLN A 13 -13.49 -19.10 8.91
C GLN A 13 -12.14 -19.60 9.45
N ALA A 14 -11.20 -18.66 9.75
CA ALA A 14 -9.91 -19.03 10.34
C ALA A 14 -10.06 -19.73 11.72
N GLU A 15 -11.19 -19.52 12.40
CA GLU A 15 -11.56 -20.16 13.66
C GLU A 15 -12.45 -21.42 13.47
N GLY A 16 -12.74 -21.81 12.22
CA GLY A 16 -13.64 -22.93 11.91
C GLY A 16 -15.13 -22.66 12.22
N LYS A 17 -15.55 -21.39 12.31
CA LYS A 17 -16.88 -20.95 12.74
C LYS A 17 -17.75 -20.36 11.63
N ALA A 18 -17.41 -20.53 10.36
CA ALA A 18 -18.18 -20.06 9.23
C ALA A 18 -18.55 -21.22 8.29
N SER A 19 -19.75 -21.20 7.71
CA SER A 19 -20.15 -22.17 6.71
C SER A 19 -19.45 -21.92 5.38
N GLN A 20 -19.34 -22.96 4.53
CA GLN A 20 -18.73 -22.83 3.21
C GLN A 20 -19.45 -21.78 2.35
N GLU A 21 -20.77 -21.73 2.38
CA GLU A 21 -21.56 -20.76 1.64
C GLU A 21 -21.31 -19.32 2.09
N GLU A 22 -21.16 -19.09 3.42
CA GLU A 22 -20.77 -17.79 3.96
C GLU A 22 -19.39 -17.36 3.46
N VAL A 23 -18.43 -18.29 3.45
CA VAL A 23 -17.05 -18.06 2.99
C VAL A 23 -17.00 -17.72 1.52
N GLU A 24 -17.69 -18.48 0.67
CA GLU A 24 -17.74 -18.22 -0.78
C GLU A 24 -18.32 -16.82 -1.08
N ARG A 25 -19.41 -16.46 -0.43
CA ARG A 25 -20.00 -15.10 -0.54
C ARG A 25 -19.04 -14.03 -0.05
N ALA A 26 -18.37 -14.26 1.06
CA ALA A 26 -17.41 -13.30 1.60
C ALA A 26 -16.20 -13.13 0.67
N LEU A 27 -15.66 -14.21 0.10
CA LEU A 27 -14.56 -14.16 -0.86
C LEU A 27 -14.95 -13.37 -2.13
N ALA A 28 -16.17 -13.56 -2.64
CA ALA A 28 -16.66 -12.79 -3.78
C ALA A 28 -16.70 -11.27 -3.47
N ILE A 29 -17.17 -10.89 -2.27
CA ILE A 29 -17.20 -9.49 -1.82
C ILE A 29 -15.78 -8.92 -1.68
N VAL A 30 -14.85 -9.67 -1.08
CA VAL A 30 -13.44 -9.25 -0.91
C VAL A 30 -12.79 -9.07 -2.29
N SER A 31 -13.02 -9.99 -3.21
CA SER A 31 -12.50 -9.93 -4.57
C SER A 31 -13.04 -8.71 -5.34
N ALA A 32 -14.35 -8.48 -5.29
CA ALA A 32 -14.98 -7.30 -5.91
C ALA A 32 -14.47 -5.99 -5.29
N PHE A 33 -14.30 -5.95 -3.97
CA PHE A 33 -13.74 -4.80 -3.27
C PHE A 33 -12.30 -4.53 -3.72
N ARG A 34 -11.45 -5.56 -3.80
CA ARG A 34 -10.09 -5.45 -4.33
C ARG A 34 -10.09 -4.95 -5.79
N ALA A 35 -10.94 -5.50 -6.64
CA ALA A 35 -11.03 -5.11 -8.05
C ALA A 35 -11.44 -3.64 -8.22
N SER A 36 -12.26 -3.10 -7.30
CA SER A 36 -12.69 -1.69 -7.35
C SER A 36 -11.56 -0.66 -7.14
N PHE A 37 -10.36 -1.10 -6.81
CA PHE A 37 -9.17 -0.24 -6.73
C PHE A 37 -8.46 -0.04 -8.08
N ALA A 38 -8.77 -0.81 -9.11
CA ALA A 38 -8.03 -0.79 -10.38
C ALA A 38 -8.08 0.60 -11.05
N GLY A 39 -9.27 1.16 -11.25
CA GLY A 39 -9.43 2.50 -11.86
C GLY A 39 -8.77 3.62 -11.04
N PRO A 40 -9.10 3.76 -9.73
CA PRO A 40 -8.44 4.74 -8.87
C PRO A 40 -6.92 4.62 -8.84
N LEU A 41 -6.39 3.39 -8.85
CA LEU A 41 -4.96 3.13 -8.86
C LEU A 41 -4.30 3.56 -10.17
N GLU A 42 -4.95 3.29 -11.31
CA GLU A 42 -4.50 3.75 -12.62
C GLU A 42 -4.48 5.28 -12.72
N ALA A 43 -5.54 5.94 -12.23
CA ALA A 43 -5.61 7.40 -12.18
C ALA A 43 -4.47 8.01 -11.34
N VAL A 44 -4.22 7.51 -10.13
CA VAL A 44 -3.13 7.98 -9.27
C VAL A 44 -1.76 7.71 -9.92
N SER A 45 -1.57 6.55 -10.55
CA SER A 45 -0.32 6.22 -11.24
C SER A 45 -0.05 7.15 -12.44
N GLY A 46 -1.06 7.46 -13.24
CA GLY A 46 -0.96 8.41 -14.35
C GLY A 46 -0.62 9.83 -13.89
N GLU A 47 -1.26 10.30 -12.82
CA GLU A 47 -0.96 11.60 -12.21
C GLU A 47 0.47 11.67 -11.68
N LEU A 48 0.97 10.60 -11.06
CA LEU A 48 2.37 10.52 -10.59
C LEU A 48 3.36 10.59 -11.76
N ALA A 49 3.08 9.91 -12.87
CA ALA A 49 3.90 10.00 -14.06
C ALA A 49 3.93 11.44 -14.62
N THR A 50 2.77 12.09 -14.70
CA THR A 50 2.65 13.50 -15.11
C THR A 50 3.44 14.43 -14.17
N LEU A 51 3.38 14.21 -12.85
CA LEU A 51 4.15 15.00 -11.89
C LEU A 51 5.66 14.87 -12.12
N LEU A 52 6.17 13.66 -12.39
CA LEU A 52 7.59 13.45 -12.70
C LEU A 52 7.99 14.23 -13.95
N GLU A 53 7.18 14.19 -15.00
CA GLU A 53 7.44 14.90 -16.25
C GLU A 53 7.43 16.42 -16.05
N VAL A 54 6.36 16.97 -15.47
CA VAL A 54 6.19 18.43 -15.26
C VAL A 54 7.30 19.02 -14.38
N HIS A 55 7.70 18.29 -13.34
CA HIS A 55 8.74 18.75 -12.41
C HIS A 55 10.15 18.29 -12.79
N GLN A 56 10.31 17.66 -13.97
CA GLN A 56 11.60 17.17 -14.48
C GLN A 56 12.34 16.27 -13.48
N VAL A 57 11.59 15.44 -12.75
CA VAL A 57 12.12 14.47 -11.80
C VAL A 57 12.34 13.15 -12.50
N GLN A 58 13.57 12.64 -12.46
CA GLN A 58 13.88 11.34 -13.05
C GLN A 58 13.53 10.22 -12.07
N GLY A 59 12.66 9.30 -12.51
CA GLY A 59 12.20 8.20 -11.68
C GLY A 59 11.23 7.27 -12.39
N GLU A 60 10.91 6.17 -11.75
CA GLU A 60 9.98 5.17 -12.25
C GLU A 60 8.74 5.11 -11.37
N VAL A 61 7.56 5.09 -12.00
CA VAL A 61 6.28 4.84 -11.35
C VAL A 61 5.90 3.38 -11.57
N SER A 62 5.58 2.69 -10.51
CA SER A 62 5.01 1.34 -10.56
C SER A 62 3.77 1.26 -9.68
N GLN A 63 2.85 0.35 -10.03
CA GLN A 63 1.62 0.13 -9.28
C GLN A 63 1.37 -1.34 -9.04
N ARG A 64 0.65 -1.65 -7.97
CA ARG A 64 0.18 -3.00 -7.72
C ARG A 64 -1.07 -3.02 -6.83
N LEU A 65 -1.93 -3.98 -7.10
CA LEU A 65 -2.96 -4.41 -6.15
C LEU A 65 -2.40 -5.49 -5.23
N LYS A 66 -2.67 -5.38 -3.93
CA LYS A 66 -2.31 -6.39 -2.94
C LYS A 66 -2.90 -7.75 -3.31
N ARG A 67 -2.12 -8.82 -3.19
CA ARG A 67 -2.56 -10.19 -3.52
C ARG A 67 -3.66 -10.63 -2.56
N MET A 68 -4.63 -11.40 -3.06
CA MET A 68 -5.73 -11.93 -2.24
C MET A 68 -5.26 -12.71 -1.01
N PRO A 69 -4.29 -13.66 -1.11
CA PRO A 69 -3.78 -14.36 0.07
C PRO A 69 -3.25 -13.42 1.15
N THR A 70 -2.51 -12.36 0.75
CA THR A 70 -1.94 -11.39 1.69
C THR A 70 -3.04 -10.50 2.32
N ILE A 71 -4.13 -10.21 1.60
CA ILE A 71 -5.29 -9.51 2.18
C ILE A 71 -5.93 -10.41 3.25
N LEU A 72 -6.19 -11.67 2.91
CA LEU A 72 -6.82 -12.63 3.81
C LEU A 72 -5.97 -12.87 5.05
N GLU A 73 -4.67 -13.11 4.89
CA GLU A 73 -3.72 -13.25 6.00
C GLU A 73 -3.78 -12.04 6.94
N LYS A 74 -3.75 -10.83 6.39
CA LYS A 74 -3.75 -9.60 7.19
C LYS A 74 -5.05 -9.40 7.98
N ILE A 75 -6.21 -9.81 7.46
CA ILE A 75 -7.50 -9.68 8.16
C ILE A 75 -7.78 -10.84 9.13
N THR A 76 -7.12 -12.00 8.95
CA THR A 76 -7.29 -13.19 9.79
C THR A 76 -6.23 -13.30 10.88
N SER A 77 -5.10 -12.56 10.79
CA SER A 77 -4.06 -12.59 11.82
C SER A 77 -4.63 -12.13 13.16
N ARG A 78 -4.32 -12.87 14.24
CA ARG A 78 -4.83 -12.60 15.60
C ARG A 78 -4.45 -11.22 16.14
N GLU A 79 -3.37 -10.64 15.61
CA GLU A 79 -2.86 -9.32 15.99
C GLU A 79 -3.60 -8.16 15.33
N SER A 80 -4.27 -8.40 14.20
CA SER A 80 -4.98 -7.34 13.49
C SER A 80 -6.48 -7.42 13.68
N LYS A 81 -7.04 -6.54 14.50
CA LYS A 81 -8.48 -6.20 14.49
C LYS A 81 -8.82 -5.31 13.28
N LEU A 82 -8.06 -5.45 12.19
CA LEU A 82 -8.14 -4.54 11.05
C LEU A 82 -9.47 -4.74 10.31
N ASP A 83 -10.23 -3.68 10.17
CA ASP A 83 -11.41 -3.63 9.31
C ASP A 83 -10.96 -3.58 7.85
N LEU A 84 -11.37 -4.56 7.02
CA LEU A 84 -11.04 -4.61 5.60
C LEU A 84 -11.39 -3.32 4.87
N SER A 85 -12.51 -2.67 5.25
CA SER A 85 -12.93 -1.40 4.63
C SER A 85 -12.01 -0.22 4.93
N ARG A 86 -11.12 -0.35 5.92
CA ARG A 86 -10.13 0.65 6.32
C ARG A 86 -8.69 0.28 5.94
N MET A 87 -8.51 -0.83 5.22
CA MET A 87 -7.18 -1.23 4.75
C MET A 87 -6.66 -0.22 3.72
N GLN A 88 -5.53 0.44 4.03
CA GLN A 88 -4.97 1.55 3.24
C GLN A 88 -4.00 1.10 2.14
N ASP A 89 -3.62 -0.18 2.13
CA ASP A 89 -2.59 -0.74 1.27
C ASP A 89 -3.08 -1.80 0.28
N ILE A 90 -4.38 -1.76 -0.07
CA ILE A 90 -4.95 -2.63 -1.12
C ILE A 90 -4.47 -2.19 -2.50
N GLY A 91 -4.55 -0.91 -2.81
CA GLY A 91 -3.94 -0.30 -3.99
C GLY A 91 -2.72 0.52 -3.61
N GLY A 92 -1.60 0.33 -4.28
CA GLY A 92 -0.39 1.08 -3.99
C GLY A 92 0.38 1.46 -5.25
N CYS A 93 0.84 2.71 -5.29
CA CYS A 93 1.82 3.21 -6.25
C CYS A 93 3.18 3.32 -5.57
N ARG A 94 4.23 3.17 -6.34
CA ARG A 94 5.60 3.42 -5.90
C ARG A 94 6.30 4.30 -6.90
N VAL A 95 6.95 5.34 -6.41
CA VAL A 95 7.88 6.15 -7.19
C VAL A 95 9.29 5.88 -6.67
N VAL A 96 10.17 5.46 -7.55
CA VAL A 96 11.60 5.25 -7.27
C VAL A 96 12.37 6.30 -8.06
N LEU A 97 13.00 7.23 -7.35
CA LEU A 97 13.87 8.22 -7.96
C LEU A 97 15.12 7.56 -8.54
N SER A 98 15.60 8.03 -9.69
CA SER A 98 16.89 7.59 -10.26
C SER A 98 18.06 8.06 -9.43
N SER A 99 17.91 9.13 -8.67
CA SER A 99 18.92 9.69 -7.77
C SER A 99 18.78 9.17 -6.33
N ASN A 100 19.79 9.48 -5.50
CA ASN A 100 19.76 9.23 -4.06
C ASN A 100 19.63 10.53 -3.23
N GLU A 101 19.33 11.65 -3.89
CA GLU A 101 19.26 12.96 -3.26
C GLU A 101 17.97 13.10 -2.44
N ILE A 102 18.12 13.28 -1.15
CA ILE A 102 17.00 13.48 -0.22
C ILE A 102 16.24 14.76 -0.53
N SER A 103 16.92 15.80 -0.98
CA SER A 103 16.31 17.07 -1.41
C SER A 103 15.32 16.85 -2.56
N GLU A 104 15.67 16.02 -3.53
CA GLU A 104 14.79 15.68 -4.65
C GLU A 104 13.57 14.87 -4.18
N LEU A 105 13.77 13.91 -3.27
CA LEU A 105 12.69 13.16 -2.64
C LEU A 105 11.72 14.10 -1.91
N ARG A 106 12.23 15.07 -1.15
CA ARG A 106 11.41 16.06 -0.43
C ARG A 106 10.65 16.99 -1.37
N ARG A 107 11.27 17.39 -2.49
CA ARG A 107 10.60 18.17 -3.53
C ARG A 107 9.43 17.37 -4.13
N LEU A 108 9.66 16.09 -4.49
CA LEU A 108 8.58 15.24 -4.99
C LEU A 108 7.47 15.03 -3.95
N GLU A 109 7.81 14.81 -2.67
CA GLU A 109 6.84 14.72 -1.58
C GLU A 109 5.95 15.97 -1.52
N ALA A 110 6.54 17.16 -1.61
CA ALA A 110 5.81 18.42 -1.61
C ALA A 110 4.85 18.51 -2.81
N CYS A 111 5.30 18.18 -4.03
CA CYS A 111 4.46 18.15 -5.22
C CYS A 111 3.30 17.16 -5.10
N VAL A 112 3.53 15.97 -4.56
CA VAL A 112 2.48 14.96 -4.31
C VAL A 112 1.46 15.49 -3.31
N ARG A 113 1.90 16.07 -2.20
CA ARG A 113 1.00 16.62 -1.19
C ARG A 113 0.18 17.80 -1.71
N GLU A 114 0.77 18.64 -2.52
CA GLU A 114 0.09 19.77 -3.17
C GLU A 114 -0.95 19.26 -4.18
N ARG A 115 -0.57 18.29 -5.03
CA ARG A 115 -1.46 17.74 -6.06
C ARG A 115 -2.74 17.11 -5.48
N TRP A 116 -2.62 16.36 -4.39
CA TRP A 116 -3.77 15.73 -3.74
C TRP A 116 -4.35 16.54 -2.56
N ALA A 117 -3.63 17.52 -2.03
CA ALA A 117 -4.09 18.46 -0.99
C ALA A 117 -5.13 17.88 0.00
N GLU A 118 -6.39 18.26 -0.17
CA GLU A 118 -7.51 17.81 0.68
C GLU A 118 -7.80 16.30 0.61
N ALA A 119 -7.33 15.61 -0.42
CA ALA A 119 -7.47 14.17 -0.55
C ALA A 119 -6.40 13.38 0.20
N VAL A 120 -5.35 14.04 0.72
CA VAL A 120 -4.34 13.40 1.57
C VAL A 120 -4.99 12.99 2.90
N ARG A 121 -4.98 11.70 3.21
CA ARG A 121 -5.53 11.14 4.45
C ARG A 121 -4.47 10.87 5.50
N ARG A 122 -3.24 10.56 5.08
CA ARG A 122 -2.12 10.25 5.97
C ARG A 122 -0.79 10.47 5.26
N THR A 123 0.20 10.93 6.02
CA THR A 123 1.62 10.92 5.62
C THR A 123 2.44 10.23 6.70
N SER A 124 3.36 9.34 6.30
CA SER A 124 4.32 8.68 7.20
C SER A 124 5.72 8.87 6.66
N ASP A 125 6.54 9.61 7.39
CA ASP A 125 7.92 9.92 7.02
C ASP A 125 8.90 8.96 7.70
N TYR A 126 9.22 7.86 7.03
CA TYR A 126 10.24 6.92 7.45
C TYR A 126 11.66 7.30 6.97
N VAL A 127 11.81 8.44 6.32
CA VAL A 127 13.13 9.01 6.01
C VAL A 127 13.66 9.79 7.19
N GLY A 128 12.82 10.67 7.75
CA GLY A 128 13.14 11.44 8.95
C GLY A 128 13.10 10.60 10.24
N ARG A 129 12.21 9.59 10.28
CA ARG A 129 12.06 8.65 11.42
C ARG A 129 12.04 7.21 10.91
N PRO A 130 13.21 6.62 10.61
CA PRO A 130 13.31 5.26 10.12
C PRO A 130 12.68 4.25 11.09
N ARG A 131 12.18 3.13 10.56
CA ARG A 131 11.77 2.00 11.40
C ARG A 131 13.00 1.34 12.06
N ALA A 132 12.79 0.60 13.14
CA ALA A 132 13.85 -0.15 13.81
C ALA A 132 14.59 -1.10 12.85
N SER A 133 13.89 -1.68 11.89
CA SER A 133 14.45 -2.49 10.79
C SER A 133 15.39 -1.74 9.84
N GLY A 134 15.47 -0.41 9.91
CA GLY A 134 16.20 0.43 8.95
C GLY A 134 15.40 0.80 7.71
N TYR A 135 14.12 0.41 7.62
CA TYR A 135 13.26 0.76 6.49
C TYR A 135 13.09 2.27 6.34
N ARG A 136 13.25 2.77 5.11
CA ARG A 136 13.09 4.19 4.77
C ARG A 136 12.22 4.36 3.52
N ALA A 137 11.27 5.25 3.58
CA ALA A 137 10.43 5.73 2.50
C ALA A 137 9.56 6.89 3.01
N VAL A 138 8.96 7.66 2.14
CA VAL A 138 7.80 8.48 2.48
C VAL A 138 6.55 7.78 1.96
N HIS A 139 5.56 7.61 2.82
CA HIS A 139 4.26 7.07 2.45
C HIS A 139 3.21 8.17 2.53
N VAL A 140 2.49 8.38 1.44
CA VAL A 140 1.35 9.30 1.38
C VAL A 140 0.12 8.48 0.99
N VAL A 141 -0.89 8.47 1.84
CA VAL A 141 -2.18 7.83 1.55
C VAL A 141 -3.13 8.90 1.05
N VAL A 142 -3.61 8.72 -0.16
CA VAL A 142 -4.58 9.63 -0.80
C VAL A 142 -5.90 8.92 -1.04
N GLU A 143 -6.99 9.70 -1.04
CA GLU A 143 -8.29 9.18 -1.45
C GLU A 143 -8.56 9.55 -2.90
N GLN A 144 -8.81 8.54 -3.73
CA GLN A 144 -9.22 8.66 -5.12
C GLN A 144 -10.48 7.82 -5.35
N ASP A 145 -11.57 8.43 -5.80
CA ASP A 145 -12.85 7.76 -6.06
C ASP A 145 -13.29 6.85 -4.89
N GLN A 146 -13.26 7.40 -3.67
CA GLN A 146 -13.59 6.69 -2.41
C GLN A 146 -12.70 5.47 -2.12
N ARG A 147 -11.50 5.39 -2.69
CA ARG A 147 -10.50 4.36 -2.41
C ARG A 147 -9.23 4.99 -1.88
N LEU A 148 -8.65 4.35 -0.88
CA LEU A 148 -7.38 4.77 -0.31
C LEU A 148 -6.24 4.14 -1.09
N ILE A 149 -5.41 4.97 -1.72
CA ILE A 149 -4.24 4.55 -2.48
C ILE A 149 -2.99 4.98 -1.71
N GLU A 150 -2.11 4.03 -1.42
CA GLU A 150 -0.83 4.31 -0.78
C GLU A 150 0.22 4.65 -1.83
N ILE A 151 0.80 5.85 -1.76
CA ILE A 151 1.93 6.28 -2.58
C ILE A 151 3.20 6.12 -1.76
N GLN A 152 4.17 5.34 -2.24
CA GLN A 152 5.48 5.14 -1.61
C GLN A 152 6.54 5.87 -2.43
N LEU A 153 7.20 6.86 -1.84
CA LEU A 153 8.30 7.59 -2.46
C LEU A 153 9.63 7.09 -1.90
N ARG A 154 10.56 6.73 -2.76
CA ARG A 154 11.86 6.17 -2.42
C ARG A 154 12.96 6.71 -3.32
N THR A 155 14.16 6.85 -2.78
CA THR A 155 15.38 6.92 -3.59
C THR A 155 15.76 5.53 -4.09
N GLN A 156 16.69 5.45 -5.03
CA GLN A 156 17.20 4.19 -5.56
C GLN A 156 17.79 3.28 -4.46
N ARG A 157 18.56 3.84 -3.53
CA ARG A 157 19.14 3.06 -2.39
C ARG A 157 18.07 2.53 -1.45
N MET A 158 17.06 3.33 -1.13
CA MET A 158 15.95 2.89 -0.27
C MET A 158 15.17 1.75 -0.93
N HIS A 159 15.00 1.81 -2.24
CA HIS A 159 14.34 0.77 -3.00
C HIS A 159 15.14 -0.52 -3.02
N GLN A 160 16.44 -0.44 -3.34
CA GLN A 160 17.34 -1.61 -3.33
C GLN A 160 17.40 -2.28 -1.96
N TRP A 161 17.49 -1.49 -0.89
CA TRP A 161 17.46 -2.01 0.47
C TRP A 161 16.14 -2.78 0.74
N ALA A 162 15.00 -2.17 0.41
CA ALA A 162 13.70 -2.79 0.63
C ALA A 162 13.52 -4.09 -0.16
N GLN A 163 14.02 -4.16 -1.41
CA GLN A 163 13.99 -5.37 -2.22
C GLN A 163 14.85 -6.49 -1.62
N ARG A 164 16.08 -6.17 -1.14
CA ARG A 164 16.97 -7.15 -0.50
C ARG A 164 16.32 -7.74 0.76
N VAL A 165 15.74 -6.89 1.61
CA VAL A 165 15.06 -7.34 2.84
C VAL A 165 13.80 -8.15 2.52
N GLU A 166 13.04 -7.80 1.49
CA GLU A 166 11.91 -8.62 1.02
C GLU A 166 12.38 -10.01 0.54
N GLY A 167 13.48 -10.07 -0.19
CA GLY A 167 14.08 -11.33 -0.63
C GLY A 167 14.54 -12.21 0.53
N LEU A 168 15.20 -11.64 1.53
CA LEU A 168 15.60 -12.34 2.76
C LEU A 168 14.36 -12.81 3.55
N SER A 169 13.35 -11.95 3.70
CA SER A 169 12.11 -12.31 4.38
C SER A 169 11.41 -13.51 3.71
N ALA A 170 11.39 -13.54 2.38
CA ALA A 170 10.82 -14.66 1.63
C ALA A 170 11.64 -15.95 1.80
N ALA A 171 12.98 -15.84 1.85
CA ALA A 171 13.87 -17.00 2.00
C ALA A 171 13.82 -17.63 3.40
N PHE A 172 13.67 -16.81 4.44
CA PHE A 172 13.73 -17.24 5.84
C PHE A 172 12.35 -17.30 6.55
N GLY A 173 11.26 -16.94 5.87
CA GLY A 173 9.90 -16.97 6.43
C GLY A 173 9.64 -15.95 7.54
N THR A 174 10.52 -14.94 7.70
CA THR A 174 10.44 -13.90 8.74
C THR A 174 10.25 -12.53 8.11
N ASN A 175 9.38 -11.70 8.65
CA ASN A 175 9.11 -10.36 8.09
C ASN A 175 10.08 -9.31 8.63
N TYR A 176 11.34 -9.34 8.18
CA TYR A 176 12.40 -8.40 8.58
C TYR A 176 12.13 -6.91 8.27
N LYS A 177 11.03 -6.60 7.59
CA LYS A 177 10.68 -5.24 7.21
C LYS A 177 9.81 -4.52 8.23
N GLN A 178 9.18 -5.26 9.12
CA GLN A 178 8.24 -4.76 10.12
C GLN A 178 8.83 -4.67 11.53
N ASP A 179 9.90 -5.38 11.79
CA ASP A 179 10.61 -5.39 13.07
C ASP A 179 11.56 -4.20 13.22
#